data_0874ff8cc2498e1bbe1411e62e14645f
#
_entry.id   0874ff8cc2498e1bbe1411e62e14645f
#
_cell.length_a   1.000
_cell.length_b   1.000
_cell.length_c   1.000
_cell.angle_alpha   90.00
_cell.angle_beta   90.00
_cell.angle_gamma   90.00
#
_symmetry.space_group_name_H-M   'P 1'
#
loop_
_entity.id
_entity.type
_entity.pdbx_description
1 polymer ?
#
loop_
_entity_poly.entity_id
_entity_poly.type
_entity_poly.pdbx_seq_one_letter_code
_entity_poly.pdbx_strand_id
1 'polypeptide(L)'
;MSYALAAVIVVVCIVLWKVLQKQRKQAGITSWVQSQDLDGKGKKVYRDKKAKISSKPDVVTSDRVIEYKSASVESRARWVDIMQLAIQMKTAGKKLGELRYSNKRFSYKWEDMDIRFALRHALAVAEKMRWHLWSRIAPPATPSNKRCAICKFGAECPDSLAR
;
A
#
# COMPACT_ATOMS: atom_id res chain seq x y z
N MET A 1 -39.72 -2.76 28.62
CA MET A 1 -38.34 -3.34 28.66
C MET A 1 -37.74 -2.97 30.01
N SER A 2 -37.23 -3.96 30.74
CA SER A 2 -36.69 -3.76 32.09
C SER A 2 -35.40 -2.95 32.04
N TYR A 3 -35.23 -1.97 32.89
CA TYR A 3 -33.97 -1.19 33.06
C TYR A 3 -32.75 -2.09 33.26
N ALA A 4 -32.93 -3.26 33.83
CA ALA A 4 -31.89 -4.27 34.00
C ALA A 4 -31.35 -4.76 32.65
N LEU A 5 -32.18 -4.99 31.64
CA LEU A 5 -31.75 -5.40 30.29
C LEU A 5 -30.92 -4.30 29.62
N ALA A 6 -31.38 -3.04 29.72
CA ALA A 6 -30.64 -1.92 29.15
C ALA A 6 -29.27 -1.74 29.82
N ALA A 7 -29.18 -1.89 31.13
CA ALA A 7 -27.90 -1.83 31.84
C ALA A 7 -26.91 -2.94 31.41
N VAL A 8 -27.40 -4.18 31.23
CA VAL A 8 -26.59 -5.30 30.74
C VAL A 8 -26.04 -5.01 29.34
N ILE A 9 -26.88 -4.51 28.42
CA ILE A 9 -26.46 -4.17 27.05
C ILE A 9 -25.35 -3.12 27.09
N VAL A 10 -25.50 -2.05 27.89
CA VAL A 10 -24.49 -1.00 28.00
C VAL A 10 -23.17 -1.55 28.51
N VAL A 11 -23.18 -2.40 29.55
CA VAL A 11 -21.97 -3.03 30.09
C VAL A 11 -21.27 -3.90 29.04
N VAL A 12 -22.03 -4.73 28.31
CA VAL A 12 -21.50 -5.55 27.23
C VAL A 12 -20.86 -4.69 26.14
N CYS A 13 -21.51 -3.61 25.72
CA CYS A 13 -20.96 -2.69 24.73
C CYS A 13 -19.64 -2.04 25.20
N ILE A 14 -19.55 -1.64 26.47
CA ILE A 14 -18.33 -1.06 27.06
C ILE A 14 -17.19 -2.09 27.08
N VAL A 15 -17.48 -3.32 27.46
CA VAL A 15 -16.48 -4.41 27.50
C VAL A 15 -15.97 -4.70 26.08
N LEU A 16 -16.88 -4.87 25.11
CA LEU A 16 -16.50 -5.09 23.71
C LEU A 16 -15.67 -3.94 23.18
N TRP A 17 -16.06 -2.69 23.45
CA TRP A 17 -15.30 -1.50 23.08
C TRP A 17 -13.87 -1.54 23.64
N LYS A 18 -13.70 -1.85 24.94
CA LYS A 18 -12.36 -1.95 25.55
C LYS A 18 -11.50 -3.06 24.92
N VAL A 19 -12.11 -4.23 24.62
CA VAL A 19 -11.41 -5.34 23.97
C VAL A 19 -10.95 -4.91 22.55
N LEU A 20 -11.83 -4.29 21.76
CA LEU A 20 -11.49 -3.80 20.44
C LEU A 20 -10.40 -2.72 20.49
N GLN A 21 -10.45 -1.80 21.44
CA GLN A 21 -9.39 -0.80 21.62
C GLN A 21 -8.05 -1.42 21.99
N LYS A 22 -8.04 -2.47 22.84
CA LYS A 22 -6.82 -3.21 23.18
C LYS A 22 -6.23 -3.90 21.95
N GLN A 23 -7.05 -4.58 21.16
CA GLN A 23 -6.61 -5.24 19.91
C GLN A 23 -6.07 -4.22 18.90
N ARG A 24 -6.73 -3.08 18.72
CA ARG A 24 -6.26 -1.99 17.85
C ARG A 24 -4.91 -1.44 18.29
N LYS A 25 -4.71 -1.22 19.60
CA LYS A 25 -3.41 -0.79 20.15
C LYS A 25 -2.32 -1.83 19.91
N GLN A 26 -2.62 -3.11 20.09
CA GLN A 26 -1.68 -4.21 19.81
C GLN A 26 -1.33 -4.29 18.33
N ALA A 27 -2.29 -4.05 17.44
CA ALA A 27 -2.05 -3.92 16.01
C ALA A 27 -1.34 -2.60 15.63
N GLY A 28 -1.08 -1.70 16.59
CA GLY A 28 -0.43 -0.41 16.36
C GLY A 28 -1.29 0.56 15.53
N ILE A 29 -2.61 0.40 15.53
CA ILE A 29 -3.57 1.30 14.88
C ILE A 29 -4.20 2.16 15.97
N THR A 30 -3.62 3.32 16.22
CA THR A 30 -4.11 4.26 17.25
C THR A 30 -5.12 5.26 16.72
N SER A 31 -5.11 5.54 15.42
CA SER A 31 -6.01 6.49 14.76
C SER A 31 -7.25 5.82 14.16
N TRP A 32 -8.27 6.63 13.86
CA TRP A 32 -9.51 6.14 13.26
C TRP A 32 -9.26 5.57 11.86
N VAL A 33 -9.72 4.33 11.62
CA VAL A 33 -9.62 3.67 10.31
C VAL A 33 -10.68 4.24 9.37
N GLN A 34 -10.26 4.82 8.25
CA GLN A 34 -11.13 5.34 7.20
C GLN A 34 -11.46 4.28 6.13
N SER A 35 -10.52 3.39 5.85
CA SER A 35 -10.72 2.25 4.98
C SER A 35 -9.72 1.14 5.28
N GLN A 36 -10.13 -0.09 5.07
CA GLN A 36 -9.32 -1.29 5.27
C GLN A 36 -9.59 -2.26 4.13
N ASP A 37 -8.54 -2.89 3.60
CA ASP A 37 -8.58 -3.87 2.51
C ASP A 37 -7.57 -5.01 2.76
N LEU A 38 -7.69 -5.67 3.92
CA LEU A 38 -6.78 -6.76 4.29
C LEU A 38 -7.09 -8.08 3.57
N ASP A 39 -8.35 -8.28 3.19
CA ASP A 39 -8.84 -9.47 2.51
C ASP A 39 -9.08 -9.26 1.00
N GLY A 40 -8.78 -8.08 0.50
CA GLY A 40 -8.94 -7.74 -0.91
C GLY A 40 -10.38 -7.58 -1.41
N LYS A 41 -11.39 -7.62 -0.54
CA LYS A 41 -12.81 -7.61 -0.91
C LYS A 41 -13.49 -6.24 -0.80
N GLY A 42 -13.03 -5.37 0.08
CA GLY A 42 -13.67 -4.09 0.37
C GLY A 42 -12.90 -2.87 -0.12
N LYS A 43 -12.93 -2.58 -1.44
CA LYS A 43 -11.86 -1.81 -2.08
C LYS A 43 -12.16 -0.35 -2.32
N LYS A 44 -11.78 0.53 -1.42
CA LYS A 44 -11.72 1.95 -1.72
C LYS A 44 -10.49 2.26 -2.57
N VAL A 45 -10.72 2.68 -3.83
CA VAL A 45 -9.68 3.18 -4.73
C VAL A 45 -9.49 4.67 -4.49
N TYR A 46 -8.28 5.07 -4.14
CA TYR A 46 -7.88 6.46 -4.02
C TYR A 46 -7.27 6.92 -5.34
N ARG A 47 -7.63 8.13 -5.80
CA ARG A 47 -7.22 8.66 -7.10
C ARG A 47 -6.72 10.09 -6.97
N ASP A 48 -5.57 10.36 -7.58
CA ASP A 48 -5.11 11.71 -7.88
C ASP A 48 -5.35 11.99 -9.37
N LYS A 49 -6.40 12.75 -9.67
CA LYS A 49 -6.78 13.08 -11.07
C LYS A 49 -5.71 13.91 -11.77
N LYS A 50 -5.01 14.80 -11.04
CA LYS A 50 -3.97 15.68 -11.61
C LYS A 50 -2.74 14.87 -12.02
N ALA A 51 -2.28 13.97 -11.17
CA ALA A 51 -1.16 13.08 -11.47
C ALA A 51 -1.56 11.85 -12.30
N LYS A 52 -2.87 11.63 -12.53
CA LYS A 52 -3.44 10.48 -13.26
C LYS A 52 -2.97 9.14 -12.68
N ILE A 53 -2.94 9.03 -11.37
CA ILE A 53 -2.57 7.81 -10.63
C ILE A 53 -3.69 7.36 -9.71
N SER A 54 -3.72 6.07 -9.43
CA SER A 54 -4.64 5.48 -8.45
C SER A 54 -3.92 4.45 -7.61
N SER A 55 -4.41 4.23 -6.39
CA SER A 55 -3.89 3.21 -5.49
C SER A 55 -4.98 2.58 -4.63
N LYS A 56 -4.67 1.43 -4.08
CA LYS A 56 -5.49 0.70 -3.10
C LYS A 56 -4.60 0.37 -1.91
N PRO A 57 -4.51 1.26 -0.89
CA PRO A 57 -3.80 0.95 0.33
C PRO A 57 -4.52 -0.13 1.15
N ASP A 58 -3.76 -0.95 1.88
CA ASP A 58 -4.34 -1.96 2.76
C ASP A 58 -5.15 -1.32 3.89
N VAL A 59 -4.62 -0.27 4.53
CA VAL A 59 -5.33 0.48 5.56
C VAL A 59 -5.09 1.98 5.41
N VAL A 60 -6.16 2.77 5.48
CA VAL A 60 -6.07 4.23 5.58
C VAL A 60 -6.77 4.67 6.85
N THR A 61 -6.04 5.40 7.69
CA THR A 61 -6.54 5.99 8.92
C THR A 61 -6.76 7.50 8.75
N SER A 62 -7.18 8.19 9.81
CA SER A 62 -7.33 9.64 9.77
C SER A 62 -6.03 10.38 9.46
N ASP A 63 -4.88 9.85 9.90
CA ASP A 63 -3.57 10.51 9.84
C ASP A 63 -2.57 9.85 8.89
N ARG A 64 -2.69 8.55 8.59
CA ARG A 64 -1.68 7.79 7.84
C ARG A 64 -2.24 6.74 6.89
N VAL A 65 -1.34 6.27 6.02
CA VAL A 65 -1.50 5.05 5.22
C VAL A 65 -0.66 3.95 5.83
N ILE A 66 -1.18 2.73 5.88
CA ILE A 66 -0.44 1.53 6.33
C ILE A 66 -0.50 0.50 5.21
N GLU A 67 0.65 -0.02 4.84
CA GLU A 67 0.80 -1.09 3.85
C GLU A 67 1.48 -2.30 4.50
N TYR A 68 0.89 -3.47 4.34
CA TYR A 68 1.40 -4.72 4.88
C TYR A 68 2.17 -5.50 3.83
N LYS A 69 3.27 -6.13 4.24
CA LYS A 69 4.12 -6.97 3.41
C LYS A 69 4.37 -8.29 4.11
N SER A 70 4.04 -9.40 3.46
CA SER A 70 4.32 -10.76 3.98
C SER A 70 5.81 -11.09 4.02
N ALA A 71 6.63 -10.39 3.22
CA ALA A 71 8.07 -10.56 3.21
C ALA A 71 8.73 -10.07 4.50
N SER A 72 9.90 -10.59 4.81
CA SER A 72 10.83 -10.06 5.82
C SER A 72 11.90 -9.21 5.16
N VAL A 73 12.49 -8.30 5.94
CA VAL A 73 13.60 -7.44 5.50
C VAL A 73 14.67 -7.38 6.62
N GLU A 74 15.95 -7.27 6.24
CA GLU A 74 17.05 -7.27 7.20
C GLU A 74 17.22 -5.92 7.91
N SER A 75 17.45 -4.85 7.15
CA SER A 75 17.79 -3.53 7.73
C SER A 75 16.92 -2.40 7.24
N ARG A 76 16.51 -2.40 5.98
CA ARG A 76 15.77 -1.30 5.34
C ARG A 76 14.58 -1.81 4.52
N ALA A 77 13.59 -0.96 4.33
CA ALA A 77 12.48 -1.24 3.45
C ALA A 77 12.95 -1.35 1.99
N ARG A 78 12.29 -2.20 1.21
CA ARG A 78 12.58 -2.34 -0.21
C ARG A 78 12.15 -1.08 -0.96
N TRP A 79 12.97 -0.65 -1.91
CA TRP A 79 12.70 0.55 -2.69
C TRP A 79 11.32 0.55 -3.39
N VAL A 80 10.93 -0.58 -3.95
CA VAL A 80 9.61 -0.72 -4.61
C VAL A 80 8.45 -0.53 -3.65
N ASP A 81 8.60 -0.94 -2.38
CA ASP A 81 7.56 -0.78 -1.36
C ASP A 81 7.48 0.68 -0.89
N ILE A 82 8.61 1.37 -0.83
CA ILE A 82 8.65 2.83 -0.56
C ILE A 82 7.95 3.59 -1.69
N MET A 83 8.20 3.23 -2.97
CA MET A 83 7.50 3.83 -4.11
C MET A 83 5.98 3.60 -4.04
N GLN A 84 5.56 2.39 -3.72
CA GLN A 84 4.15 2.07 -3.54
C GLN A 84 3.52 2.92 -2.43
N LEU A 85 4.17 2.99 -1.26
CA LEU A 85 3.71 3.79 -0.13
C LEU A 85 3.62 5.28 -0.49
N ALA A 86 4.60 5.82 -1.21
CA ALA A 86 4.61 7.22 -1.64
C ALA A 86 3.42 7.57 -2.56
N ILE A 87 3.09 6.67 -3.50
CA ILE A 87 1.89 6.78 -4.35
C ILE A 87 0.62 6.74 -3.50
N GLN A 88 0.53 5.83 -2.55
CA GLN A 88 -0.62 5.67 -1.68
C GLN A 88 -0.82 6.89 -0.77
N MET A 89 0.27 7.42 -0.18
CA MET A 89 0.22 8.65 0.62
C MET A 89 -0.29 9.83 -0.23
N LYS A 90 0.20 9.98 -1.46
CA LYS A 90 -0.25 11.03 -2.38
C LYS A 90 -1.73 10.91 -2.73
N THR A 91 -2.17 9.74 -3.15
CA THR A 91 -3.56 9.52 -3.59
C THR A 91 -4.56 9.61 -2.44
N ALA A 92 -4.17 9.15 -1.24
CA ALA A 92 -5.01 9.24 -0.04
C ALA A 92 -4.90 10.61 0.67
N GLY A 93 -3.99 11.50 0.25
CA GLY A 93 -3.78 12.81 0.85
C GLY A 93 -3.26 12.74 2.28
N LYS A 94 -2.41 11.75 2.59
CA LYS A 94 -1.89 11.54 3.94
C LYS A 94 -0.42 11.96 4.05
N LYS A 95 -0.07 12.57 5.19
CA LYS A 95 1.30 13.02 5.46
C LYS A 95 2.17 11.97 6.15
N LEU A 96 1.56 10.93 6.69
CA LEU A 96 2.25 9.82 7.34
C LEU A 96 2.01 8.52 6.58
N GLY A 97 3.04 7.68 6.49
CA GLY A 97 2.99 6.35 5.90
C GLY A 97 3.72 5.33 6.74
N GLU A 98 3.28 4.09 6.70
CA GLU A 98 3.90 3.00 7.44
C GLU A 98 3.95 1.74 6.58
N LEU A 99 5.15 1.14 6.45
CA LEU A 99 5.35 -0.19 5.88
C LEU A 99 5.50 -1.19 7.01
N ARG A 100 4.67 -2.22 7.00
CA ARG A 100 4.68 -3.31 7.99
C ARG A 100 5.07 -4.61 7.32
N TYR A 101 6.32 -4.98 7.49
CA TYR A 101 6.82 -6.31 7.13
C TYR A 101 6.52 -7.31 8.25
N SER A 102 6.67 -8.59 7.95
CA SER A 102 6.48 -9.65 8.95
C SER A 102 7.36 -9.48 10.19
N ASN A 103 8.58 -8.92 10.04
CA ASN A 103 9.58 -8.79 11.10
C ASN A 103 9.91 -7.34 11.49
N LYS A 104 9.52 -6.33 10.70
CA LYS A 104 9.90 -4.93 10.94
C LYS A 104 8.81 -3.93 10.50
N ARG A 105 8.88 -2.74 11.09
CA ARG A 105 8.01 -1.61 10.74
C ARG A 105 8.88 -0.40 10.42
N PHE A 106 8.50 0.34 9.37
CA PHE A 106 9.14 1.57 8.95
C PHE A 106 8.08 2.65 8.81
N SER A 107 8.32 3.79 9.49
CA SER A 107 7.43 4.94 9.44
C SER A 107 8.08 6.05 8.62
N TYR A 108 7.29 6.68 7.76
CA TYR A 108 7.73 7.75 6.86
C TYR A 108 6.83 8.96 7.01
N LYS A 109 7.42 10.14 6.85
CA LYS A 109 6.72 11.42 6.71
C LYS A 109 6.73 11.84 5.24
N TRP A 110 5.75 12.65 4.86
CA TRP A 110 5.68 13.17 3.48
C TRP A 110 6.92 13.98 3.09
N GLU A 111 7.52 14.66 4.06
CA GLU A 111 8.71 15.48 3.89
C GLU A 111 10.02 14.68 3.72
N ASP A 112 10.03 13.39 4.08
CA ASP A 112 11.21 12.53 4.00
C ASP A 112 11.73 12.44 2.56
N MET A 113 13.05 12.53 2.42
CA MET A 113 13.74 12.50 1.12
C MET A 113 13.41 11.23 0.34
N ASP A 114 13.38 10.09 1.01
CA ASP A 114 13.07 8.79 0.40
C ASP A 114 11.66 8.77 -0.23
N ILE A 115 10.67 9.31 0.47
CA ILE A 115 9.28 9.40 -0.03
C ILE A 115 9.20 10.34 -1.23
N ARG A 116 9.82 11.52 -1.15
CA ARG A 116 9.79 12.51 -2.24
C ARG A 116 10.51 12.01 -3.48
N PHE A 117 11.65 11.35 -3.29
CA PHE A 117 12.42 10.77 -4.40
C PHE A 117 11.68 9.58 -5.02
N ALA A 118 11.16 8.68 -4.19
CA ALA A 118 10.36 7.52 -4.62
C ALA A 118 9.12 7.95 -5.42
N LEU A 119 8.42 8.97 -4.95
CA LEU A 119 7.25 9.51 -5.68
C LEU A 119 7.64 10.10 -7.03
N ARG A 120 8.69 10.93 -7.09
CA ARG A 120 9.16 11.50 -8.38
C ARG A 120 9.52 10.41 -9.37
N HIS A 121 10.25 9.39 -8.91
CA HIS A 121 10.64 8.26 -9.75
C HIS A 121 9.41 7.50 -10.26
N ALA A 122 8.47 7.17 -9.37
CA ALA A 122 7.25 6.46 -9.74
C ALA A 122 6.39 7.24 -10.74
N LEU A 123 6.28 8.58 -10.58
CA LEU A 123 5.54 9.42 -11.52
C LEU A 123 6.23 9.49 -12.89
N ALA A 124 7.56 9.60 -12.93
CA ALA A 124 8.32 9.59 -14.19
C ALA A 124 8.15 8.26 -14.94
N VAL A 125 8.21 7.13 -14.23
CA VAL A 125 7.94 5.80 -14.82
C VAL A 125 6.50 5.73 -15.36
N ALA A 126 5.52 6.19 -14.59
CA ALA A 126 4.13 6.18 -15.02
C ALA A 126 3.88 7.07 -16.25
N GLU A 127 4.55 8.21 -16.35
CA GLU A 127 4.50 9.08 -17.53
C GLU A 127 5.12 8.41 -18.76
N LYS A 128 6.30 7.82 -18.61
CA LYS A 128 6.95 7.05 -19.67
C LYS A 128 6.08 5.89 -20.16
N MET A 129 5.45 5.16 -19.25
CA MET A 129 4.52 4.09 -19.61
C MET A 129 3.31 4.61 -20.40
N ARG A 130 2.72 5.74 -19.97
CA ARG A 130 1.61 6.38 -20.71
C ARG A 130 2.02 6.80 -22.11
N TRP A 131 3.23 7.34 -22.26
CA TRP A 131 3.76 7.69 -23.57
C TRP A 131 3.85 6.46 -24.49
N HIS A 132 4.39 5.34 -24.00
CA HIS A 132 4.45 4.09 -24.78
C HIS A 132 3.06 3.59 -25.16
N LEU A 133 2.08 3.67 -24.27
CA LEU A 133 0.70 3.29 -24.55
C LEU A 133 0.07 4.19 -25.61
N TRP A 134 0.31 5.50 -25.52
CA TRP A 134 -0.22 6.46 -26.49
C TRP A 134 0.44 6.34 -27.88
N SER A 135 1.75 6.22 -27.94
CA SER A 135 2.51 6.07 -29.18
C SER A 135 2.38 4.69 -29.81
N ARG A 136 1.79 3.71 -29.11
CA ARG A 136 1.72 2.30 -29.51
C ARG A 136 3.11 1.65 -29.75
N ILE A 137 4.16 2.24 -29.19
CA ILE A 137 5.52 1.69 -29.20
C ILE A 137 5.70 0.83 -27.96
N ALA A 138 6.11 -0.41 -28.14
CA ALA A 138 6.38 -1.30 -27.01
C ALA A 138 7.43 -0.67 -26.08
N PRO A 139 7.25 -0.70 -24.74
CA PRO A 139 8.28 -0.28 -23.82
C PRO A 139 9.51 -1.18 -23.97
N PRO A 140 10.73 -0.65 -23.69
CA PRO A 140 11.93 -1.47 -23.74
C PRO A 140 11.81 -2.63 -22.77
N ALA A 141 12.21 -3.82 -23.23
CA ALA A 141 12.26 -5.00 -22.38
C ALA A 141 13.25 -4.78 -21.23
N THR A 142 12.97 -5.40 -20.10
CA THR A 142 13.86 -5.46 -18.94
C THR A 142 14.21 -6.92 -18.66
N PRO A 143 14.96 -7.58 -19.55
CA PRO A 143 15.20 -9.00 -19.45
C PRO A 143 16.03 -9.34 -18.20
N SER A 144 15.76 -10.48 -17.63
CA SER A 144 16.60 -11.13 -16.62
C SER A 144 16.34 -12.63 -16.68
N ASN A 145 17.35 -13.45 -16.38
CA ASN A 145 17.24 -14.91 -16.42
C ASN A 145 16.01 -15.41 -15.65
N LYS A 146 15.81 -14.88 -14.43
CA LYS A 146 14.66 -15.27 -13.59
C LYS A 146 13.32 -14.87 -14.19
N ARG A 147 13.20 -13.67 -14.77
CA ARG A 147 11.94 -13.19 -15.38
C ARG A 147 11.65 -13.90 -16.68
N CYS A 148 12.68 -14.08 -17.52
CA CYS A 148 12.53 -14.74 -18.80
C CYS A 148 12.16 -16.20 -18.64
N ALA A 149 12.70 -16.91 -17.65
CA ALA A 149 12.40 -18.31 -17.38
C ALA A 149 10.93 -18.59 -17.03
N ILE A 150 10.22 -17.61 -16.47
CA ILE A 150 8.79 -17.73 -16.10
C ILE A 150 7.85 -16.93 -17.01
N CYS A 151 8.39 -16.26 -18.03
CA CYS A 151 7.62 -15.41 -18.92
C CYS A 151 6.90 -16.26 -19.97
N LYS A 152 5.58 -16.18 -20.03
CA LYS A 152 4.77 -16.88 -21.04
C LYS A 152 5.08 -16.48 -22.49
N PHE A 153 5.72 -15.32 -22.69
CA PHE A 153 6.15 -14.83 -24.00
C PHE A 153 7.66 -15.02 -24.24
N GLY A 154 8.35 -15.75 -23.35
CA GLY A 154 9.80 -15.91 -23.40
C GLY A 154 10.33 -16.51 -24.70
N ALA A 155 9.57 -17.43 -25.30
CA ALA A 155 9.94 -18.09 -26.56
C ALA A 155 9.89 -17.14 -27.78
N GLU A 156 8.97 -16.20 -27.78
CA GLU A 156 8.72 -15.25 -28.88
C GLU A 156 9.44 -13.90 -28.66
N CYS A 157 9.96 -13.66 -27.46
CA CYS A 157 10.60 -12.42 -27.10
C CYS A 157 12.02 -12.33 -27.67
N PRO A 158 12.34 -11.33 -28.52
CA PRO A 158 13.68 -11.18 -29.08
C PRO A 158 14.76 -10.90 -28.02
N ASP A 159 14.36 -10.28 -26.88
CA ASP A 159 15.24 -9.91 -25.77
C ASP A 159 15.28 -10.99 -24.67
N SER A 160 14.75 -12.21 -24.93
CA SER A 160 14.70 -13.27 -23.92
C SER A 160 16.10 -13.80 -23.59
N LEU A 161 16.41 -13.88 -22.28
CA LEU A 161 17.62 -14.52 -21.75
C LEU A 161 17.41 -15.99 -21.36
N ALA A 162 16.23 -16.55 -21.62
CA ALA A 162 15.89 -17.95 -21.30
C ALA A 162 16.15 -18.93 -22.48
N ARG A 163 17.03 -18.56 -23.41
CA ARG A 163 17.44 -19.41 -24.53
C ARG A 163 18.56 -20.37 -24.13
#